data_d267e65e89432a176b07ed5174040708
#
_entry.id   d267e65e89432a176b07ed5174040708
#
_cell.length_a   1.000
_cell.length_b   1.000
_cell.length_c   1.000
_cell.angle_alpha   90.00
_cell.angle_beta   90.00
_cell.angle_gamma   90.00
#
_symmetry.space_group_name_H-M   'P 1'
#
loop_
_entity.id
_entity.type
_entity.pdbx_description
1 polymer ?
#
loop_
_entity_poly.entity_id
_entity_poly.type
_entity_poly.pdbx_seq_one_letter_code
_entity_poly.pdbx_strand_id
1 'polypeptide(L)'
;IDYGVQFTKTMYERLIKNEDISLFSPSDVPGLYDAFFEDQDKFQELYEIYEADPDIRRKTIKAVELFSLFMNERASTGRIYLQNVDHCNTHGAFDPSVAPIRQSNLCLEIALPTKPLSNVDDPDGEIALCTLSAFNLGVIEDLEDLEDTAELIVRALDGLLSYQDYPVPAAINSGKRRRTLGVGVINYAYYLAKNDVKYSDGSANNLTHKLFESIQYYLLKASNELAKEQGACELFHETNYAKGLLPIDTYKKDIDDICDEKLQLDWE
;
A
#
# COMPACT_ATOMS: atom_id res chain seq x y z
N ILE A 1 18.51 13.97 3.69
CA ILE A 1 17.60 13.15 4.49
C ILE A 1 16.26 13.16 3.80
N ASP A 2 15.65 12.00 3.61
CA ASP A 2 14.30 11.86 3.08
C ASP A 2 13.35 11.61 4.25
N TYR A 3 12.13 12.12 4.14
CA TYR A 3 11.13 12.04 5.20
C TYR A 3 9.88 11.34 4.68
N GLY A 4 9.29 10.47 5.50
CA GLY A 4 7.95 9.95 5.32
C GLY A 4 7.01 10.57 6.34
N VAL A 5 5.84 11.02 5.91
CA VAL A 5 4.79 11.54 6.79
C VAL A 5 3.55 10.67 6.62
N GLN A 6 3.05 10.16 7.74
CA GLN A 6 1.84 9.36 7.76
C GLN A 6 0.64 10.23 8.12
N PHE A 7 -0.42 10.11 7.32
CA PHE A 7 -1.67 10.83 7.52
C PHE A 7 -2.78 9.89 7.95
N THR A 8 -3.69 10.42 8.74
CA THR A 8 -4.95 9.78 9.13
C THR A 8 -6.13 10.63 8.69
N LYS A 9 -7.31 10.05 8.71
CA LYS A 9 -8.59 10.72 8.47
C LYS A 9 -8.73 11.99 9.33
N THR A 10 -8.41 11.91 10.62
CA THR A 10 -8.48 13.05 11.56
C THR A 10 -7.69 14.25 11.09
N MET A 11 -6.50 14.07 10.52
CA MET A 11 -5.69 15.17 10.00
C MET A 11 -6.37 15.88 8.84
N TYR A 12 -6.95 15.12 7.90
CA TYR A 12 -7.69 15.70 6.77
C TYR A 12 -8.98 16.41 7.22
N GLU A 13 -9.70 15.85 8.17
CA GLU A 13 -10.91 16.49 8.72
C GLU A 13 -10.58 17.83 9.37
N ARG A 14 -9.50 17.90 10.16
CA ARG A 14 -9.02 19.15 10.77
C ARG A 14 -8.62 20.17 9.71
N LEU A 15 -8.00 19.73 8.61
CA LEU A 15 -7.67 20.61 7.48
C LEU A 15 -8.93 21.19 6.83
N ILE A 16 -9.91 20.33 6.51
CA ILE A 16 -11.17 20.74 5.86
C ILE A 16 -11.97 21.71 6.74
N LYS A 17 -11.99 21.46 8.06
CA LYS A 17 -12.68 22.31 9.04
C LYS A 17 -11.88 23.56 9.42
N ASN A 18 -10.64 23.71 8.92
CA ASN A 18 -9.70 24.80 9.29
C ASN A 18 -9.43 24.86 10.81
N GLU A 19 -9.29 23.71 11.43
CA GLU A 19 -9.03 23.53 12.86
C GLU A 19 -7.53 23.43 13.15
N ASP A 20 -7.21 23.35 14.43
CA ASP A 20 -5.85 23.13 14.91
C ASP A 20 -5.52 21.63 14.98
N ILE A 21 -4.25 21.31 14.84
CA ILE A 21 -3.70 19.98 15.10
C ILE A 21 -2.81 20.05 16.33
N SER A 22 -3.05 19.17 17.29
CA SER A 22 -2.22 18.99 18.47
C SER A 22 -1.16 17.92 18.21
N LEU A 23 0.09 18.26 18.44
CA LEU A 23 1.23 17.38 18.30
C LEU A 23 1.68 16.92 19.69
N PHE A 24 1.64 15.61 19.90
CA PHE A 24 1.96 14.97 21.17
C PHE A 24 3.29 14.23 21.11
N SER A 25 3.92 14.04 22.27
CA SER A 25 4.95 13.01 22.44
C SER A 25 4.25 11.66 22.64
N PRO A 26 4.64 10.60 21.92
CA PRO A 26 4.01 9.28 22.10
C PRO A 26 4.04 8.74 23.53
N SER A 27 5.06 9.13 24.31
CA SER A 27 5.18 8.76 25.73
C SER A 27 4.11 9.38 26.64
N ASP A 28 3.52 10.51 26.21
CA ASP A 28 2.56 11.26 27.03
C ASP A 28 1.10 10.86 26.73
N VAL A 29 0.87 10.07 25.68
CA VAL A 29 -0.45 9.68 25.15
C VAL A 29 -0.54 8.16 24.92
N PRO A 30 -0.60 7.35 25.99
CA PRO A 30 -0.63 5.88 25.91
C PRO A 30 -1.74 5.36 25.00
N GLY A 31 -1.44 4.40 24.13
CA GLY A 31 -2.39 3.76 23.22
C GLY A 31 -2.71 4.56 21.95
N LEU A 32 -2.39 5.85 21.89
CA LEU A 32 -2.66 6.66 20.70
C LEU A 32 -1.81 6.19 19.50
N TYR A 33 -0.57 5.81 19.75
CA TYR A 33 0.33 5.32 18.70
C TYR A 33 -0.15 3.99 18.09
N ASP A 34 -0.65 3.06 18.91
CA ASP A 34 -1.17 1.80 18.39
C ASP A 34 -2.50 2.01 17.64
N ALA A 35 -3.43 2.80 18.22
CA ALA A 35 -4.68 3.15 17.56
C ALA A 35 -4.50 3.84 16.20
N PHE A 36 -3.41 4.59 16.03
CA PHE A 36 -3.07 5.24 14.75
C PHE A 36 -3.02 4.27 13.57
N PHE A 37 -2.62 3.02 13.80
CA PHE A 37 -2.51 1.99 12.77
C PHE A 37 -3.68 0.99 12.78
N GLU A 38 -4.24 0.72 13.94
CA GLU A 38 -5.11 -0.44 14.17
C GLU A 38 -6.60 -0.07 14.14
N ASP A 39 -6.94 1.14 14.61
CA ASP A 39 -8.34 1.55 14.79
C ASP A 39 -8.48 3.07 14.73
N GLN A 40 -8.96 3.59 13.60
CA GLN A 40 -9.09 5.03 13.38
C GLN A 40 -10.16 5.69 14.24
N ASP A 41 -11.22 5.00 14.61
CA ASP A 41 -12.28 5.55 15.49
C ASP A 41 -11.74 5.68 16.91
N LYS A 42 -11.03 4.67 17.39
CA LYS A 42 -10.32 4.72 18.68
C LYS A 42 -9.21 5.77 18.68
N PHE A 43 -8.51 5.92 17.58
CA PHE A 43 -7.49 6.99 17.44
C PHE A 43 -8.13 8.36 17.63
N GLN A 44 -9.24 8.63 16.96
CA GLN A 44 -9.93 9.92 17.08
C GLN A 44 -10.43 10.14 18.50
N GLU A 45 -11.05 9.15 19.13
CA GLU A 45 -11.53 9.23 20.52
C GLU A 45 -10.39 9.57 21.50
N LEU A 46 -9.29 8.83 21.45
CA LEU A 46 -8.12 9.06 22.30
C LEU A 46 -7.47 10.42 22.02
N TYR A 47 -7.38 10.80 20.75
CA TYR A 47 -6.82 12.08 20.36
C TYR A 47 -7.60 13.24 20.96
N GLU A 48 -8.93 13.23 20.90
CA GLU A 48 -9.79 14.25 21.47
C GLU A 48 -9.73 14.29 23.00
N ILE A 49 -9.65 13.12 23.66
CA ILE A 49 -9.45 13.03 25.11
C ILE A 49 -8.12 13.68 25.53
N TYR A 50 -7.03 13.33 24.89
CA TYR A 50 -5.72 13.89 25.21
C TYR A 50 -5.59 15.38 24.82
N GLU A 51 -6.29 15.81 23.80
CA GLU A 51 -6.34 17.22 23.40
C GLU A 51 -7.10 18.06 24.41
N ALA A 52 -8.13 17.52 25.05
CA ALA A 52 -8.91 18.20 26.09
C ALA A 52 -8.22 18.24 27.46
N ASP A 53 -7.25 17.36 27.71
CA ASP A 53 -6.54 17.29 28.99
C ASP A 53 -5.48 18.40 29.10
N PRO A 54 -5.60 19.33 30.05
CA PRO A 54 -4.65 20.42 30.23
C PRO A 54 -3.27 19.95 30.75
N ASP A 55 -3.18 18.78 31.38
CA ASP A 55 -1.95 18.23 31.94
C ASP A 55 -1.08 17.55 30.86
N ILE A 56 -1.64 17.23 29.72
CA ILE A 56 -0.91 16.63 28.59
C ILE A 56 -0.14 17.70 27.80
N ARG A 57 1.17 17.52 27.72
CA ARG A 57 2.03 18.41 26.94
C ARG A 57 1.77 18.24 25.45
N ARG A 58 1.54 19.37 24.78
CA ARG A 58 1.34 19.40 23.33
C ARG A 58 1.84 20.68 22.70
N LYS A 59 2.11 20.60 21.42
CA LYS A 59 2.29 21.77 20.56
C LYS A 59 1.11 21.84 19.62
N THR A 60 0.44 22.98 19.55
CA THR A 60 -0.68 23.20 18.64
C THR A 60 -0.23 23.98 17.42
N ILE A 61 -0.68 23.59 16.26
CA ILE A 61 -0.43 24.26 14.98
C ILE A 61 -1.71 24.27 14.14
N LYS A 62 -1.93 25.30 13.34
CA LYS A 62 -3.01 25.28 12.35
C LYS A 62 -2.82 24.15 11.34
N ALA A 63 -3.88 23.36 11.07
CA ALA A 63 -3.81 22.28 10.09
C ALA A 63 -3.33 22.79 8.73
N VAL A 64 -3.86 23.94 8.27
CA VAL A 64 -3.46 24.55 7.00
C VAL A 64 -1.97 24.93 6.96
N GLU A 65 -1.40 25.39 8.08
CA GLU A 65 0.03 25.72 8.15
C GLU A 65 0.90 24.46 8.06
N LEU A 66 0.51 23.39 8.78
CA LEU A 66 1.22 22.10 8.76
C LEU A 66 1.19 21.49 7.36
N PHE A 67 0.03 21.43 6.73
CA PHE A 67 -0.11 20.89 5.37
C PHE A 67 0.63 21.74 4.34
N SER A 68 0.58 23.07 4.47
CA SER A 68 1.34 23.97 3.60
C SER A 68 2.86 23.74 3.72
N LEU A 69 3.36 23.48 4.93
CA LEU A 69 4.76 23.14 5.16
C LEU A 69 5.13 21.86 4.41
N PHE A 70 4.33 20.79 4.53
CA PHE A 70 4.58 19.53 3.82
C PHE A 70 4.54 19.72 2.30
N MET A 71 3.55 20.42 1.79
CA MET A 71 3.42 20.64 0.34
C MET A 71 4.55 21.50 -0.23
N ASN A 72 4.96 22.54 0.47
CA ASN A 72 6.07 23.40 0.06
C ASN A 72 7.40 22.63 0.06
N GLU A 73 7.67 21.86 1.09
CA GLU A 73 8.88 21.04 1.16
C GLU A 73 8.88 19.94 0.07
N ARG A 74 7.72 19.30 -0.16
CA ARG A 74 7.55 18.33 -1.23
C ARG A 74 7.78 18.94 -2.61
N ALA A 75 7.20 20.09 -2.89
CA ALA A 75 7.34 20.79 -4.17
C ALA A 75 8.78 21.29 -4.41
N SER A 76 9.46 21.77 -3.38
CA SER A 76 10.81 22.34 -3.50
C SER A 76 11.92 21.31 -3.53
N THR A 77 11.78 20.19 -2.81
CA THR A 77 12.86 19.20 -2.66
C THR A 77 12.55 17.82 -3.25
N GLY A 78 11.27 17.47 -3.41
CA GLY A 78 10.84 16.11 -3.79
C GLY A 78 11.11 15.04 -2.72
N ARG A 79 11.51 15.41 -1.50
CA ARG A 79 12.02 14.49 -0.47
C ARG A 79 11.03 14.21 0.66
N ILE A 80 9.80 14.65 0.56
CA ILE A 80 8.73 14.28 1.49
C ILE A 80 7.77 13.32 0.83
N TYR A 81 7.64 12.14 1.39
CA TYR A 81 6.71 11.09 0.99
C TYR A 81 5.49 11.11 1.91
N LEU A 82 4.30 10.91 1.33
CA LEU A 82 3.03 10.98 2.05
C LEU A 82 2.34 9.61 2.02
N GLN A 83 1.99 9.08 3.19
CA GLN A 83 1.31 7.80 3.33
C GLN A 83 -0.02 7.98 4.06
N ASN A 84 -1.11 7.56 3.44
CA ASN A 84 -2.41 7.43 4.09
C ASN A 84 -2.46 6.07 4.78
N VAL A 85 -2.04 6.03 6.04
CA VAL A 85 -1.86 4.77 6.78
C VAL A 85 -3.16 4.03 7.04
N ASP A 86 -4.25 4.74 7.21
CA ASP A 86 -5.60 4.21 7.31
C ASP A 86 -6.02 3.48 6.02
N HIS A 87 -5.76 4.07 4.85
CA HIS A 87 -6.04 3.42 3.57
C HIS A 87 -5.17 2.18 3.34
N CYS A 88 -3.91 2.20 3.76
CA CYS A 88 -3.06 1.01 3.69
C CYS A 88 -3.64 -0.18 4.47
N ASN A 89 -4.29 0.10 5.60
CA ASN A 89 -4.88 -0.93 6.46
C ASN A 89 -6.31 -1.30 6.09
N THR A 90 -7.09 -0.39 5.49
CA THR A 90 -8.49 -0.65 5.12
C THR A 90 -8.68 -1.19 3.70
N HIS A 91 -7.72 -0.92 2.80
CA HIS A 91 -7.79 -1.32 1.38
C HIS A 91 -6.63 -2.27 0.97
N GLY A 92 -5.81 -2.69 1.92
CA GLY A 92 -4.68 -3.58 1.67
C GLY A 92 -5.06 -5.05 1.61
N ALA A 93 -4.10 -5.88 1.23
CA ALA A 93 -4.25 -7.33 1.15
C ALA A 93 -4.20 -8.05 2.52
N PHE A 94 -3.91 -7.33 3.61
CA PHE A 94 -3.70 -7.90 4.94
C PHE A 94 -4.84 -7.56 5.88
N ASP A 95 -5.10 -8.48 6.83
CA ASP A 95 -6.03 -8.22 7.93
C ASP A 95 -5.35 -7.33 8.99
N PRO A 96 -5.77 -6.07 9.15
CA PRO A 96 -5.12 -5.13 10.07
C PRO A 96 -5.24 -5.54 11.55
N SER A 97 -6.17 -6.43 11.90
CA SER A 97 -6.32 -6.91 13.27
C SER A 97 -5.19 -7.86 13.71
N VAL A 98 -4.50 -8.48 12.76
CA VAL A 98 -3.41 -9.45 13.03
C VAL A 98 -2.10 -9.07 12.33
N ALA A 99 -2.16 -8.33 11.24
CA ALA A 99 -1.01 -7.93 10.41
C ALA A 99 -1.09 -6.45 9.99
N PRO A 100 -1.13 -5.50 10.94
CA PRO A 100 -1.24 -4.09 10.63
C PRO A 100 -0.01 -3.56 9.88
N ILE A 101 -0.27 -2.67 8.92
CA ILE A 101 0.77 -1.96 8.18
C ILE A 101 1.14 -0.71 8.97
N ARG A 102 2.37 -0.70 9.53
CA ARG A 102 2.86 0.39 10.39
C ARG A 102 3.92 1.26 9.71
N GLN A 103 4.69 0.67 8.81
CA GLN A 103 5.82 1.33 8.14
C GLN A 103 5.79 1.01 6.65
N SER A 104 6.62 1.71 5.90
CA SER A 104 6.85 1.47 4.49
C SER A 104 8.34 1.47 4.18
N ASN A 105 8.70 1.20 2.95
CA ASN A 105 10.07 1.32 2.45
C ASN A 105 10.46 2.80 2.21
N LEU A 106 11.69 3.03 1.76
CA LEU A 106 12.24 4.35 1.50
C LEU A 106 11.38 5.17 0.51
N CYS A 107 10.90 4.55 -0.56
CA CYS A 107 10.12 5.22 -1.61
C CYS A 107 8.61 5.31 -1.28
N LEU A 108 8.17 4.70 -0.19
CA LEU A 108 6.80 4.73 0.36
C LEU A 108 5.73 4.05 -0.52
N GLU A 109 6.13 3.23 -1.50
CA GLU A 109 5.21 2.50 -2.36
C GLU A 109 4.78 1.15 -1.79
N ILE A 110 5.48 0.62 -0.77
CA ILE A 110 5.21 -0.69 -0.20
C ILE A 110 4.33 -0.55 1.04
N ALA A 111 3.18 -1.22 1.02
CA ALA A 111 2.25 -1.32 2.14
C ALA A 111 2.22 -2.78 2.63
N LEU A 112 3.19 -3.15 3.44
CA LEU A 112 3.37 -4.50 3.98
C LEU A 112 3.44 -4.47 5.52
N PRO A 113 2.99 -5.55 6.21
CA PRO A 113 3.12 -5.67 7.65
C PRO A 113 4.57 -5.62 8.12
N THR A 114 4.78 -5.01 9.26
CA THR A 114 6.06 -4.99 9.96
C THR A 114 5.85 -5.22 11.45
N LYS A 115 6.88 -5.77 12.14
CA LYS A 115 6.89 -5.92 13.59
C LYS A 115 8.17 -5.33 14.17
N PRO A 116 8.11 -4.62 15.30
CA PRO A 116 9.29 -4.07 15.96
C PRO A 116 10.31 -5.17 16.29
N LEU A 117 11.59 -4.80 16.28
CA LEU A 117 12.67 -5.66 16.67
C LEU A 117 13.23 -5.23 18.04
N SER A 118 13.42 -6.17 18.95
CA SER A 118 14.15 -5.92 20.21
C SER A 118 15.66 -5.82 20.00
N ASN A 119 16.17 -6.55 19.01
CA ASN A 119 17.55 -6.52 18.54
C ASN A 119 17.62 -7.09 17.11
N VAL A 120 18.82 -7.08 16.49
CA VAL A 120 19.01 -7.50 15.08
C VAL A 120 18.72 -8.98 14.83
N ASP A 121 18.88 -9.80 15.86
CA ASP A 121 18.66 -11.26 15.80
C ASP A 121 17.28 -11.68 16.33
N ASP A 122 16.37 -10.73 16.52
CA ASP A 122 15.02 -11.00 17.03
C ASP A 122 14.26 -11.93 16.08
N PRO A 123 13.88 -13.15 16.54
CA PRO A 123 13.18 -14.11 15.70
C PRO A 123 11.71 -13.75 15.44
N ASP A 124 11.13 -12.87 16.27
CA ASP A 124 9.71 -12.49 16.21
C ASP A 124 9.49 -11.16 15.47
N GLY A 125 10.57 -10.43 15.19
CA GLY A 125 10.52 -9.19 14.40
C GLY A 125 10.20 -9.44 12.93
N GLU A 126 9.75 -8.40 12.25
CA GLU A 126 9.44 -8.48 10.83
C GLU A 126 9.83 -7.20 10.08
N ILE A 127 10.72 -7.36 9.09
CA ILE A 127 11.16 -6.29 8.18
C ILE A 127 10.57 -6.57 6.80
N ALA A 128 9.72 -5.67 6.32
CA ALA A 128 9.16 -5.77 4.97
C ALA A 128 10.26 -5.60 3.90
N LEU A 129 10.22 -6.44 2.88
CA LEU A 129 11.17 -6.43 1.77
C LEU A 129 10.46 -6.17 0.45
N CYS A 130 11.14 -5.43 -0.42
CA CYS A 130 10.72 -5.23 -1.80
C CYS A 130 11.20 -6.38 -2.67
N THR A 131 10.27 -7.12 -3.29
CA THR A 131 10.56 -8.14 -4.31
C THR A 131 9.79 -7.76 -5.56
N LEU A 132 10.47 -7.09 -6.48
CA LEU A 132 9.85 -6.27 -7.52
C LEU A 132 10.13 -6.78 -8.93
N SER A 133 9.14 -6.63 -9.81
CA SER A 133 9.25 -6.74 -11.27
C SER A 133 8.30 -5.74 -11.93
N ALA A 134 8.35 -5.64 -13.26
CA ALA A 134 7.46 -4.77 -14.01
C ALA A 134 7.19 -5.32 -15.42
N PHE A 135 5.94 -5.18 -15.88
CA PHE A 135 5.61 -5.36 -17.29
C PHE A 135 6.16 -4.21 -18.13
N ASN A 136 6.85 -4.52 -19.21
CA ASN A 136 7.24 -3.52 -20.20
C ASN A 136 6.11 -3.32 -21.21
N LEU A 137 5.29 -2.31 -21.00
CA LEU A 137 4.14 -2.01 -21.87
C LEU A 137 4.52 -1.58 -23.28
N GLY A 138 5.80 -1.24 -23.51
CA GLY A 138 6.29 -0.90 -24.84
C GLY A 138 6.27 -2.06 -25.84
N VAL A 139 6.26 -3.29 -25.36
CA VAL A 139 6.28 -4.52 -26.18
C VAL A 139 5.02 -5.36 -26.08
N ILE A 140 4.05 -4.96 -25.26
CA ILE A 140 2.74 -5.62 -25.19
C ILE A 140 1.92 -5.18 -26.41
N GLU A 141 1.47 -6.16 -27.19
CA GLU A 141 0.60 -5.95 -28.35
C GLU A 141 -0.85 -6.20 -27.97
N ASP A 142 -1.15 -7.34 -27.34
CA ASP A 142 -2.48 -7.72 -26.90
C ASP A 142 -2.51 -7.94 -25.39
N LEU A 143 -3.65 -7.65 -24.75
CA LEU A 143 -3.80 -7.81 -23.29
C LEU A 143 -3.76 -9.30 -22.87
N GLU A 144 -4.07 -10.20 -23.77
CA GLU A 144 -3.98 -11.65 -23.55
C GLU A 144 -2.52 -12.11 -23.35
N ASP A 145 -1.54 -11.44 -23.96
CA ASP A 145 -0.11 -11.73 -23.76
C ASP A 145 0.36 -11.53 -22.31
N LEU A 146 -0.43 -10.77 -21.54
CA LEU A 146 -0.16 -10.53 -20.12
C LEU A 146 -0.30 -11.80 -19.27
N GLU A 147 -1.11 -12.78 -19.67
CA GLU A 147 -1.35 -14.01 -18.91
C GLU A 147 -0.06 -14.82 -18.73
N ASP A 148 0.58 -15.19 -19.84
CA ASP A 148 1.84 -15.95 -19.82
C ASP A 148 2.96 -15.18 -19.12
N THR A 149 3.01 -13.86 -19.35
CA THR A 149 4.00 -12.99 -18.73
C THR A 149 3.77 -12.88 -17.23
N ALA A 150 2.53 -12.77 -16.76
CA ALA A 150 2.17 -12.75 -15.35
C ALA A 150 2.58 -14.04 -14.64
N GLU A 151 2.31 -15.21 -15.26
CA GLU A 151 2.74 -16.49 -14.72
C GLU A 151 4.26 -16.56 -14.57
N LEU A 152 5.00 -16.15 -15.59
CA LEU A 152 6.46 -16.13 -15.56
C LEU A 152 6.98 -15.21 -14.44
N ILE A 153 6.43 -14.00 -14.32
CA ILE A 153 6.83 -13.03 -13.29
C ILE A 153 6.58 -13.58 -11.90
N VAL A 154 5.37 -14.11 -11.63
CA VAL A 154 5.01 -14.65 -10.30
C VAL A 154 5.92 -15.80 -9.92
N ARG A 155 6.15 -16.77 -10.82
CA ARG A 155 7.04 -17.90 -10.57
C ARG A 155 8.49 -17.49 -10.37
N ALA A 156 8.98 -16.54 -11.14
CA ALA A 156 10.35 -16.04 -11.01
C ALA A 156 10.59 -15.32 -9.68
N LEU A 157 9.67 -14.44 -9.29
CA LEU A 157 9.78 -13.70 -8.03
C LEU A 157 9.61 -14.62 -6.81
N ASP A 158 8.67 -15.55 -6.86
CA ASP A 158 8.47 -16.55 -5.82
C ASP A 158 9.70 -17.46 -5.65
N GLY A 159 10.28 -17.90 -6.77
CA GLY A 159 11.54 -18.64 -6.79
C GLY A 159 12.69 -17.83 -6.17
N LEU A 160 12.77 -16.53 -6.47
CA LEU A 160 13.79 -15.63 -5.91
C LEU A 160 13.68 -15.53 -4.39
N LEU A 161 12.47 -15.41 -3.83
CA LEU A 161 12.24 -15.40 -2.38
C LEU A 161 12.74 -16.65 -1.69
N SER A 162 12.67 -17.79 -2.35
CA SER A 162 13.18 -19.06 -1.82
C SER A 162 14.69 -19.20 -1.94
N TYR A 163 15.29 -18.67 -3.01
CA TYR A 163 16.70 -18.85 -3.36
C TYR A 163 17.62 -17.88 -2.62
N GLN A 164 17.19 -16.63 -2.39
CA GLN A 164 18.06 -15.62 -1.78
C GLN A 164 18.38 -15.90 -0.31
N ASP A 165 19.55 -15.46 0.13
CA ASP A 165 19.94 -15.44 1.53
C ASP A 165 19.44 -14.18 2.23
N TYR A 166 19.00 -14.35 3.47
CA TYR A 166 18.51 -13.26 4.31
C TYR A 166 19.48 -12.98 5.46
N PRO A 167 19.92 -11.74 5.65
CA PRO A 167 20.96 -11.40 6.62
C PRO A 167 20.47 -11.44 8.07
N VAL A 168 19.15 -11.37 8.31
CA VAL A 168 18.56 -11.33 9.66
C VAL A 168 17.24 -12.11 9.71
N PRO A 169 16.86 -12.68 10.88
CA PRO A 169 15.63 -13.46 11.03
C PRO A 169 14.35 -12.68 10.63
N ALA A 170 14.27 -11.41 11.00
CA ALA A 170 13.12 -10.56 10.68
C ALA A 170 12.87 -10.41 9.18
N ALA A 171 13.91 -10.45 8.34
CA ALA A 171 13.81 -10.44 6.89
C ALA A 171 13.31 -11.80 6.34
N ILE A 172 13.68 -12.92 6.99
CA ILE A 172 13.16 -14.26 6.65
C ILE A 172 11.65 -14.31 6.90
N ASN A 173 11.19 -13.77 8.03
CA ASN A 173 9.77 -13.74 8.39
C ASN A 173 8.93 -13.05 7.31
N SER A 174 9.35 -11.88 6.84
CA SER A 174 8.67 -11.20 5.74
C SER A 174 8.82 -11.96 4.41
N GLY A 175 10.04 -12.28 3.99
CA GLY A 175 10.32 -12.85 2.68
C GLY A 175 9.74 -14.25 2.49
N LYS A 176 10.07 -15.20 3.37
CA LYS A 176 9.70 -16.62 3.19
C LYS A 176 8.29 -16.96 3.68
N ARG A 177 7.85 -16.32 4.76
CA ARG A 177 6.55 -16.66 5.35
C ARG A 177 5.38 -15.92 4.72
N ARG A 178 5.57 -14.66 4.26
CA ARG A 178 4.53 -13.88 3.58
C ARG A 178 4.56 -13.99 2.07
N ARG A 179 5.75 -14.12 1.48
CA ARG A 179 5.98 -14.26 0.03
C ARG A 179 5.32 -13.15 -0.79
N THR A 180 5.44 -11.91 -0.33
CA THR A 180 4.83 -10.74 -0.99
C THR A 180 5.60 -10.33 -2.23
N LEU A 181 4.87 -10.05 -3.31
CA LEU A 181 5.42 -9.67 -4.61
C LEU A 181 4.88 -8.28 -5.00
N GLY A 182 5.76 -7.45 -5.59
CA GLY A 182 5.39 -6.17 -6.16
C GLY A 182 5.60 -6.18 -7.67
N VAL A 183 4.52 -6.09 -8.44
CA VAL A 183 4.59 -6.07 -9.89
C VAL A 183 3.97 -4.78 -10.42
N GLY A 184 4.78 -3.97 -11.05
CA GLY A 184 4.36 -2.70 -11.65
C GLY A 184 4.41 -2.71 -13.18
N VAL A 185 4.51 -1.53 -13.75
CA VAL A 185 4.63 -1.31 -15.20
C VAL A 185 5.74 -0.31 -15.51
N ILE A 186 6.36 -0.45 -16.67
CA ILE A 186 7.26 0.54 -17.27
C ILE A 186 6.77 0.89 -18.68
N ASN A 187 7.22 2.02 -19.21
CA ASN A 187 6.84 2.52 -20.54
C ASN A 187 5.35 2.86 -20.70
N TYR A 188 4.63 3.18 -19.62
CA TYR A 188 3.21 3.53 -19.71
C TYR A 188 2.97 4.78 -20.58
N ALA A 189 3.80 5.81 -20.47
CA ALA A 189 3.69 7.00 -21.32
C ALA A 189 3.85 6.67 -22.82
N TYR A 190 4.78 5.77 -23.16
CA TYR A 190 4.93 5.28 -24.53
C TYR A 190 3.71 4.46 -24.98
N TYR A 191 3.17 3.62 -24.10
CA TYR A 191 1.96 2.84 -24.36
C TYR A 191 0.76 3.73 -24.66
N LEU A 192 0.57 4.82 -23.92
CA LEU A 192 -0.46 5.82 -24.23
C LEU A 192 -0.22 6.47 -25.60
N ALA A 193 1.00 6.89 -25.88
CA ALA A 193 1.36 7.51 -27.16
C ALA A 193 1.15 6.55 -28.35
N LYS A 194 1.50 5.28 -28.21
CA LYS A 194 1.26 4.21 -29.21
C LYS A 194 -0.23 4.03 -29.53
N ASN A 195 -1.08 4.24 -28.55
CA ASN A 195 -2.54 4.14 -28.67
C ASN A 195 -3.23 5.49 -28.96
N ASP A 196 -2.45 6.55 -29.23
CA ASP A 196 -2.93 7.90 -29.55
C ASP A 196 -3.86 8.51 -28.49
N VAL A 197 -3.60 8.25 -27.21
CA VAL A 197 -4.33 8.78 -26.05
C VAL A 197 -3.41 9.59 -25.12
N LYS A 198 -4.00 10.46 -24.30
CA LYS A 198 -3.26 11.40 -23.43
C LYS A 198 -3.68 11.27 -21.97
N TYR A 199 -2.78 11.67 -21.06
CA TYR A 199 -3.06 11.78 -19.63
C TYR A 199 -4.12 12.83 -19.28
N SER A 200 -4.20 13.91 -20.07
CA SER A 200 -4.83 15.18 -19.63
C SER A 200 -6.26 15.39 -20.07
N ASP A 201 -6.79 14.59 -20.99
CA ASP A 201 -8.08 14.81 -21.63
C ASP A 201 -9.11 13.67 -21.40
N GLY A 202 -8.76 12.70 -20.58
CA GLY A 202 -9.59 11.55 -20.27
C GLY A 202 -9.60 10.45 -21.34
N SER A 203 -8.95 10.67 -22.50
CA SER A 203 -8.92 9.69 -23.60
C SER A 203 -8.23 8.36 -23.19
N ALA A 204 -7.37 8.38 -22.17
CA ALA A 204 -6.68 7.20 -21.65
C ALA A 204 -7.52 6.37 -20.67
N ASN A 205 -8.67 6.84 -20.19
CA ASN A 205 -9.38 6.20 -19.09
C ASN A 205 -9.74 4.74 -19.39
N ASN A 206 -10.46 4.48 -20.49
CA ASN A 206 -10.86 3.12 -20.85
C ASN A 206 -9.70 2.19 -21.12
N LEU A 207 -8.67 2.67 -21.84
CA LEU A 207 -7.47 1.91 -22.14
C LEU A 207 -6.74 1.50 -20.84
N THR A 208 -6.58 2.45 -19.91
CA THR A 208 -5.93 2.23 -18.61
C THR A 208 -6.73 1.27 -17.75
N HIS A 209 -8.04 1.45 -17.71
CA HIS A 209 -8.95 0.62 -16.92
C HIS A 209 -8.85 -0.86 -17.33
N LYS A 210 -8.96 -1.16 -18.62
CA LYS A 210 -8.80 -2.52 -19.15
C LYS A 210 -7.41 -3.10 -18.90
N LEU A 211 -6.36 -2.29 -19.14
CA LEU A 211 -4.99 -2.73 -18.93
C LEU A 211 -4.75 -3.18 -17.48
N PHE A 212 -5.15 -2.36 -16.51
CA PHE A 212 -4.90 -2.68 -15.10
C PHE A 212 -5.86 -3.73 -14.54
N GLU A 213 -7.06 -3.86 -15.08
CA GLU A 213 -7.91 -5.02 -14.81
C GLU A 213 -7.19 -6.32 -15.22
N SER A 214 -6.68 -6.38 -16.46
CA SER A 214 -5.99 -7.56 -16.98
C SER A 214 -4.73 -7.89 -16.18
N ILE A 215 -3.90 -6.89 -15.86
CA ILE A 215 -2.69 -7.07 -15.04
C ILE A 215 -3.05 -7.67 -13.67
N GLN A 216 -4.00 -7.08 -12.96
CA GLN A 216 -4.39 -7.54 -11.62
C GLN A 216 -4.98 -8.95 -11.67
N TYR A 217 -5.86 -9.19 -12.64
CA TYR A 217 -6.49 -10.50 -12.82
C TYR A 217 -5.48 -11.60 -13.11
N TYR A 218 -4.60 -11.42 -14.09
CA TYR A 218 -3.63 -12.45 -14.45
C TYR A 218 -2.57 -12.68 -13.39
N LEU A 219 -2.15 -11.66 -12.66
CA LEU A 219 -1.24 -11.83 -11.52
C LEU A 219 -1.89 -12.63 -10.38
N LEU A 220 -3.16 -12.37 -10.04
CA LEU A 220 -3.87 -13.14 -9.02
C LEU A 220 -4.15 -14.57 -9.48
N LYS A 221 -4.52 -14.77 -10.75
CA LYS A 221 -4.68 -16.09 -11.34
C LYS A 221 -3.38 -16.89 -11.25
N ALA A 222 -2.25 -16.32 -11.68
CA ALA A 222 -0.95 -16.97 -11.60
C ALA A 222 -0.54 -17.30 -10.15
N SER A 223 -0.80 -16.40 -9.20
CA SER A 223 -0.54 -16.62 -7.77
C SER A 223 -1.41 -17.77 -7.21
N ASN A 224 -2.68 -17.83 -7.60
CA ASN A 224 -3.59 -18.90 -7.18
C ASN A 224 -3.16 -20.26 -7.75
N GLU A 225 -2.80 -20.33 -9.04
CA GLU A 225 -2.31 -21.58 -9.64
C GLU A 225 -1.00 -22.05 -8.98
N LEU A 226 -0.07 -21.14 -8.73
CA LEU A 226 1.16 -21.48 -8.02
C LEU A 226 0.87 -21.99 -6.59
N ALA A 227 -0.10 -21.40 -5.89
CA ALA A 227 -0.51 -21.85 -4.56
C ALA A 227 -1.20 -23.24 -4.60
N LYS A 228 -1.91 -23.58 -5.66
CA LYS A 228 -2.45 -24.94 -5.85
C LYS A 228 -1.34 -25.99 -6.05
N GLU A 229 -0.26 -25.60 -6.73
CA GLU A 229 0.88 -26.49 -6.99
C GLU A 229 1.79 -26.68 -5.76
N GLN A 230 2.10 -25.63 -5.04
CA GLN A 230 3.14 -25.59 -4.00
C GLN A 230 2.59 -25.40 -2.58
N GLY A 231 1.32 -25.11 -2.43
CA GLY A 231 0.70 -24.68 -1.18
C GLY A 231 0.72 -23.16 -1.02
N ALA A 232 -0.23 -22.64 -0.25
CA ALA A 232 -0.26 -21.24 0.11
C ALA A 232 0.92 -20.85 1.02
N CYS A 233 1.29 -19.59 1.05
CA CYS A 233 2.32 -19.09 1.97
C CYS A 233 1.92 -19.31 3.43
N GLU A 234 2.91 -19.43 4.33
CA GLU A 234 2.68 -19.75 5.74
C GLU A 234 1.71 -18.79 6.44
N LEU A 235 1.84 -17.49 6.17
CA LEU A 235 1.02 -16.44 6.77
C LEU A 235 -0.20 -16.03 5.90
N PHE A 236 -0.62 -16.90 5.00
CA PHE A 236 -1.82 -16.68 4.16
C PHE A 236 -3.07 -16.35 4.99
N HIS A 237 -3.23 -17.00 6.15
CA HIS A 237 -4.37 -16.80 7.04
C HIS A 237 -4.45 -15.39 7.65
N GLU A 238 -3.37 -14.60 7.58
CA GLU A 238 -3.34 -13.19 8.00
C GLU A 238 -3.72 -12.21 6.86
N THR A 239 -4.10 -12.73 5.70
CA THR A 239 -4.49 -11.92 4.54
C THR A 239 -6.00 -11.82 4.39
N ASN A 240 -6.46 -10.77 3.70
CA ASN A 240 -7.84 -10.64 3.27
C ASN A 240 -8.20 -11.70 2.20
N TYR A 241 -7.23 -12.19 1.45
CA TYR A 241 -7.42 -13.30 0.50
C TYR A 241 -7.92 -14.58 1.19
N ALA A 242 -7.46 -14.86 2.42
CA ALA A 242 -7.95 -15.99 3.20
C ALA A 242 -9.44 -15.87 3.58
N LYS A 243 -9.98 -14.65 3.55
CA LYS A 243 -11.40 -14.35 3.76
C LYS A 243 -12.19 -14.30 2.45
N GLY A 244 -11.55 -14.57 1.31
CA GLY A 244 -12.16 -14.45 -0.02
C GLY A 244 -12.31 -13.00 -0.49
N LEU A 245 -11.61 -12.04 0.14
CA LEU A 245 -11.64 -10.63 -0.26
C LEU A 245 -10.48 -10.34 -1.20
N LEU A 246 -10.79 -9.88 -2.39
CA LEU A 246 -9.83 -9.50 -3.44
C LEU A 246 -9.80 -7.97 -3.60
N PRO A 247 -8.82 -7.41 -4.31
CA PRO A 247 -8.78 -5.97 -4.61
C PRO A 247 -10.05 -5.45 -5.27
N ILE A 248 -10.74 -6.27 -6.06
CA ILE A 248 -12.01 -5.93 -6.71
C ILE A 248 -13.13 -5.63 -5.70
N ASP A 249 -13.11 -6.24 -4.52
CA ASP A 249 -14.12 -6.04 -3.48
C ASP A 249 -14.01 -4.67 -2.81
N THR A 250 -12.82 -4.07 -2.84
CA THR A 250 -12.53 -2.72 -2.34
C THR A 250 -12.46 -1.66 -3.44
N TYR A 251 -12.73 -2.06 -4.67
CA TYR A 251 -12.70 -1.19 -5.84
C TYR A 251 -13.71 -0.04 -5.72
N LYS A 252 -13.25 1.16 -6.02
CA LYS A 252 -14.10 2.36 -6.01
C LYS A 252 -14.94 2.42 -7.27
N LYS A 253 -16.22 2.13 -7.16
CA LYS A 253 -17.16 2.12 -8.28
C LYS A 253 -17.34 3.50 -8.96
N ASP A 254 -16.96 4.59 -8.30
CA ASP A 254 -16.95 5.94 -8.89
C ASP A 254 -16.03 6.03 -10.12
N ILE A 255 -15.07 5.11 -10.27
CA ILE A 255 -14.23 5.02 -11.47
C ILE A 255 -15.08 4.63 -12.69
N ASP A 256 -16.13 3.85 -12.51
CA ASP A 256 -17.04 3.46 -13.59
C ASP A 256 -17.75 4.68 -14.23
N ASP A 257 -17.86 5.78 -13.48
CA ASP A 257 -18.48 7.02 -13.97
C ASP A 257 -17.58 7.79 -14.97
N ILE A 258 -16.28 7.52 -14.96
CA ILE A 258 -15.29 8.13 -15.86
C ILE A 258 -14.77 7.18 -16.94
N CYS A 259 -15.24 5.93 -16.93
CA CYS A 259 -14.94 4.91 -17.92
C CYS A 259 -16.22 4.50 -18.63
N ASP A 260 -16.21 4.44 -19.97
CA ASP A 260 -17.36 4.00 -20.76
C ASP A 260 -17.59 2.48 -20.68
N GLU A 261 -16.57 1.75 -20.29
CA GLU A 261 -16.56 0.30 -20.22
C GLU A 261 -16.35 -0.17 -18.78
N LYS A 262 -17.16 -1.16 -18.38
CA LYS A 262 -17.04 -1.84 -17.08
C LYS A 262 -15.93 -2.89 -17.11
N LEU A 263 -15.58 -3.38 -15.94
CA LEU A 263 -14.71 -4.57 -15.79
C LEU A 263 -15.31 -5.75 -16.57
N GLN A 264 -14.47 -6.48 -17.30
CA GLN A 264 -14.90 -7.49 -18.28
C GLN A 264 -14.46 -8.92 -17.92
N LEU A 265 -13.48 -9.07 -17.03
CA LEU A 265 -12.97 -10.39 -16.64
C LEU A 265 -13.84 -11.02 -15.55
N ASP A 266 -13.83 -12.34 -15.53
CA ASP A 266 -14.60 -13.14 -14.56
C ASP A 266 -13.84 -13.20 -13.23
N TRP A 267 -14.32 -12.43 -12.27
CA TRP A 267 -13.75 -12.30 -10.93
C TRP A 267 -14.38 -13.26 -9.89
N GLU A 268 -15.32 -14.13 -10.29
CA GLU A 268 -15.97 -15.12 -9.42
C GLU A 268 -15.13 -16.37 -9.14
#